data_0a3bdb4e40dc3136bbd3113456b22eef
#
_entry.id   0a3bdb4e40dc3136bbd3113456b22eef
#
_cell.length_a   1.000
_cell.length_b   1.000
_cell.length_c   1.000
_cell.angle_alpha   90.00
_cell.angle_beta   90.00
_cell.angle_gamma   90.00
#
_symmetry.space_group_name_H-M   'P 1'
#
loop_
_entity.id
_entity.type
_entity.pdbx_description
1 polymer ?
#
loop_
_entity_poly.entity_id
_entity_poly.type
_entity_poly.pdbx_seq_one_letter_code
_entity_poly.pdbx_strand_id
1 'polypeptide(L)'
;GYVKRLVDKINNEDKWLISNDCKGIDQEAFHYGLHHHSQIICFVCENMLNKIQEYKKSIRMGKVVFLSAVDPAKRFTVTHAIDRNSYVCALSMFQIVVSSKINSGATWFTIMHNMHHNWTVSLVLDNDCFGNQRLLEMKTVPIYIKNIVSDTSFEMIYELNKKENIEEVN
;
A
#
# COMPACT_ATOMS: atom_id res chain seq x y z
N GLY A 1 9.73 -2.78 13.38
CA GLY A 1 8.28 -2.94 13.16
C GLY A 1 8.01 -3.64 11.82
N TYR A 2 6.79 -4.10 11.61
CA TYR A 2 6.39 -4.84 10.40
C TYR A 2 6.54 -4.01 9.12
N VAL A 3 6.28 -2.70 9.19
CA VAL A 3 6.37 -1.78 8.03
C VAL A 3 7.77 -1.79 7.44
N LYS A 4 8.80 -1.67 8.28
CA LYS A 4 10.20 -1.69 7.83
C LYS A 4 10.54 -3.00 7.14
N ARG A 5 10.16 -4.14 7.72
CA ARG A 5 10.40 -5.47 7.14
C ARG A 5 9.66 -5.66 5.81
N LEU A 6 8.44 -5.11 5.68
CA LEU A 6 7.71 -5.12 4.41
C LEU A 6 8.44 -4.31 3.34
N VAL A 7 8.93 -3.12 3.69
CA VAL A 7 9.72 -2.30 2.75
C VAL A 7 11.01 -3.00 2.35
N ASP A 8 11.73 -3.60 3.31
CA ASP A 8 12.95 -4.39 3.01
C ASP A 8 12.62 -5.55 2.05
N LYS A 9 11.50 -6.25 2.27
CA LYS A 9 11.05 -7.32 1.39
C LYS A 9 10.72 -6.81 -0.01
N ILE A 10 10.02 -5.68 -0.13
CA ILE A 10 9.73 -5.04 -1.42
C ILE A 10 11.02 -4.76 -2.18
N ASN A 11 12.04 -4.22 -1.48
CA ASN A 11 13.36 -3.94 -2.06
C ASN A 11 14.10 -5.22 -2.49
N ASN A 12 14.08 -6.25 -1.65
CA ASN A 12 14.74 -7.52 -1.94
C ASN A 12 14.15 -8.24 -3.16
N GLU A 13 12.87 -7.98 -3.45
CA GLU A 13 12.18 -8.48 -4.63
C GLU A 13 12.28 -7.54 -5.85
N ASP A 14 13.10 -6.49 -5.76
CA ASP A 14 13.27 -5.47 -6.81
C ASP A 14 11.92 -4.86 -7.27
N LYS A 15 11.02 -4.65 -6.32
CA LYS A 15 9.70 -4.07 -6.55
C LYS A 15 9.65 -2.60 -6.12
N TRP A 16 8.74 -1.86 -6.74
CA TRP A 16 8.48 -0.47 -6.41
C TRP A 16 7.49 -0.37 -5.27
N LEU A 17 7.77 0.55 -4.33
CA LEU A 17 6.82 0.94 -3.30
C LEU A 17 5.92 2.05 -3.86
N ILE A 18 4.60 1.86 -3.86
CA ILE A 18 3.64 2.94 -4.11
C ILE A 18 3.14 3.45 -2.77
N SER A 19 3.24 4.75 -2.56
CA SER A 19 2.89 5.44 -1.32
C SER A 19 2.12 6.72 -1.63
N ASN A 20 1.35 7.19 -0.67
CA ASN A 20 0.63 8.48 -0.72
C ASN A 20 1.25 9.52 0.23
N ASP A 21 2.27 9.15 0.99
CA ASP A 21 2.83 9.96 2.10
C ASP A 21 1.74 10.42 3.09
N CYS A 22 0.73 9.58 3.31
CA CYS A 22 -0.33 9.84 4.29
C CYS A 22 0.10 9.41 5.69
N LYS A 23 -0.33 10.16 6.71
CA LYS A 23 -0.01 9.86 8.11
C LYS A 23 -0.28 8.41 8.49
N GLY A 24 0.64 7.83 9.22
CA GLY A 24 0.57 6.46 9.73
C GLY A 24 1.51 5.51 8.98
N ILE A 25 1.03 4.31 8.68
CA ILE A 25 1.80 3.22 8.09
C ILE A 25 2.39 3.62 6.73
N ASP A 26 1.60 4.28 5.91
CA ASP A 26 2.00 4.73 4.57
C ASP A 26 3.18 5.72 4.64
N GLN A 27 3.12 6.69 5.55
CA GLN A 27 4.20 7.65 5.77
C GLN A 27 5.44 6.98 6.36
N GLU A 28 5.29 6.04 7.28
CA GLU A 28 6.43 5.26 7.81
C GLU A 28 7.12 4.48 6.70
N ALA A 29 6.36 3.83 5.82
CA ALA A 29 6.88 3.09 4.68
C ALA A 29 7.63 4.01 3.71
N PHE A 30 7.05 5.16 3.38
CA PHE A 30 7.64 6.17 2.50
C PHE A 30 8.99 6.67 3.02
N HIS A 31 9.03 7.16 4.27
CA HIS A 31 10.27 7.69 4.84
C HIS A 31 11.33 6.62 5.05
N TYR A 32 10.94 5.43 5.51
CA TYR A 32 11.89 4.32 5.62
C TYR A 32 12.46 3.94 4.25
N GLY A 33 11.62 3.82 3.24
CA GLY A 33 12.03 3.48 1.88
C GLY A 33 13.01 4.50 1.27
N LEU A 34 12.79 5.80 1.46
CA LEU A 34 13.71 6.84 0.99
C LEU A 34 15.14 6.68 1.51
N HIS A 35 15.30 6.17 2.73
CA HIS A 35 16.60 5.96 3.37
C HIS A 35 17.21 4.57 3.09
N HIS A 36 16.40 3.59 2.60
CA HIS A 36 16.79 2.19 2.44
C HIS A 36 16.72 1.71 0.99
N HIS A 37 17.06 2.59 0.06
CA HIS A 37 17.22 2.28 -1.38
C HIS A 37 15.96 1.82 -2.11
N SER A 38 14.76 2.08 -1.58
CA SER A 38 13.53 1.80 -2.30
C SER A 38 13.39 2.70 -3.53
N GLN A 39 12.81 2.14 -4.58
CA GLN A 39 12.25 2.92 -5.67
C GLN A 39 10.78 3.22 -5.32
N ILE A 40 10.43 4.49 -5.26
CA ILE A 40 9.13 4.91 -4.73
C ILE A 40 8.35 5.71 -5.78
N ILE A 41 7.09 5.33 -5.97
CA ILE A 41 6.09 6.17 -6.61
C ILE A 41 5.23 6.78 -5.50
N CYS A 42 5.25 8.09 -5.38
CA CYS A 42 4.41 8.80 -4.44
C CYS A 42 3.26 9.48 -5.17
N PHE A 43 2.05 9.00 -4.95
CA PHE A 43 0.86 9.55 -5.60
C PHE A 43 0.21 10.60 -4.68
N VAL A 44 0.23 11.86 -5.10
CA VAL A 44 -0.27 12.99 -4.33
C VAL A 44 -1.56 13.57 -4.91
N CYS A 45 -2.39 14.17 -4.06
CA CYS A 45 -3.64 14.82 -4.48
C CYS A 45 -3.66 16.31 -4.13
N GLU A 46 -2.54 16.85 -3.64
CA GLU A 46 -2.38 18.26 -3.28
C GLU A 46 -0.90 18.66 -3.25
N ASN A 47 -0.66 19.98 -3.34
CA ASN A 47 0.64 20.62 -3.05
C ASN A 47 1.85 19.93 -3.70
N MET A 48 1.70 19.37 -4.89
CA MET A 48 2.77 18.62 -5.57
C MET A 48 4.04 19.46 -5.75
N LEU A 49 3.92 20.76 -6.03
CA LEU A 49 5.07 21.64 -6.20
C LEU A 49 5.92 21.75 -4.93
N ASN A 50 5.28 21.82 -3.76
CA ASN A 50 5.99 21.83 -2.48
C ASN A 50 6.70 20.49 -2.22
N LYS A 51 6.05 19.38 -2.51
CA LYS A 51 6.66 18.04 -2.41
C LYS A 51 7.88 17.90 -3.31
N ILE A 52 7.82 18.38 -4.55
CA ILE A 52 8.96 18.39 -5.47
C ILE A 52 10.14 19.16 -4.89
N GLN A 53 9.90 20.32 -4.28
CA GLN A 53 10.97 21.10 -3.65
C GLN A 53 11.54 20.41 -2.40
N GLU A 54 10.69 19.89 -1.54
CA GLU A 54 11.07 19.18 -0.32
C GLU A 54 11.95 17.96 -0.63
N TYR A 55 11.57 17.16 -1.64
CA TYR A 55 12.24 15.90 -2.00
C TYR A 55 13.17 16.03 -3.23
N LYS A 56 13.55 17.25 -3.62
CA LYS A 56 14.36 17.52 -4.82
C LYS A 56 15.63 16.66 -4.93
N LYS A 57 16.31 16.41 -3.81
CA LYS A 57 17.51 15.56 -3.79
C LYS A 57 17.15 14.10 -4.12
N SER A 58 16.11 13.56 -3.50
CA SER A 58 15.66 12.18 -3.72
C SER A 58 15.15 11.95 -5.15
N ILE A 59 14.48 12.95 -5.72
CA ILE A 59 14.04 12.94 -7.14
C ILE A 59 15.25 12.88 -8.06
N ARG A 60 16.25 13.75 -7.86
CA ARG A 60 17.48 13.77 -8.67
C ARG A 60 18.29 12.48 -8.58
N MET A 61 18.21 11.78 -7.45
CA MET A 61 18.85 10.49 -7.24
C MET A 61 18.03 9.30 -7.79
N GLY A 62 16.88 9.56 -8.41
CA GLY A 62 15.99 8.51 -8.94
C GLY A 62 15.30 7.66 -7.88
N LYS A 63 15.24 8.11 -6.63
CA LYS A 63 14.62 7.35 -5.52
C LYS A 63 13.12 7.49 -5.46
N VAL A 64 12.56 8.61 -5.92
CA VAL A 64 11.13 8.88 -5.87
C VAL A 64 10.66 9.61 -7.11
N VAL A 65 9.48 9.22 -7.57
CA VAL A 65 8.69 9.90 -8.59
C VAL A 65 7.37 10.32 -7.97
N PHE A 66 7.00 11.60 -8.14
CA PHE A 66 5.70 12.10 -7.72
C PHE A 66 4.73 12.07 -8.89
N LEU A 67 3.56 11.49 -8.67
CA LEU A 67 2.45 11.48 -9.61
C LEU A 67 1.25 12.21 -9.02
N SER A 68 0.46 12.85 -9.88
CA SER A 68 -0.81 13.47 -9.50
C SER A 68 -1.79 13.41 -10.66
N ALA A 69 -3.07 13.18 -10.35
CA ALA A 69 -4.18 13.29 -11.29
C ALA A 69 -4.87 14.67 -11.25
N VAL A 70 -4.37 15.58 -10.43
CA VAL A 70 -4.88 16.95 -10.29
C VAL A 70 -3.79 17.95 -10.61
N ASP A 71 -4.19 19.20 -10.86
CA ASP A 71 -3.25 20.32 -11.05
C ASP A 71 -2.25 20.36 -9.88
N PRO A 72 -0.94 20.52 -10.15
CA PRO A 72 0.11 20.53 -9.12
C PRO A 72 -0.05 21.58 -8.02
N ALA A 73 -0.79 22.66 -8.28
CA ALA A 73 -1.06 23.73 -7.33
C ALA A 73 -2.36 23.53 -6.52
N LYS A 74 -3.14 22.48 -6.82
CA LYS A 74 -4.41 22.21 -6.12
C LYS A 74 -4.21 21.95 -4.65
N ARG A 75 -5.19 22.43 -3.86
CA ARG A 75 -5.32 22.13 -2.43
C ARG A 75 -6.07 20.82 -2.23
N PHE A 76 -5.92 20.29 -1.05
CA PHE A 76 -6.60 19.07 -0.63
C PHE A 76 -8.13 19.17 -0.75
N THR A 77 -8.73 18.12 -1.29
CA THR A 77 -10.15 17.80 -1.14
C THR A 77 -10.33 16.31 -0.89
N VAL A 78 -11.41 15.95 -0.22
CA VAL A 78 -11.74 14.54 0.04
C VAL A 78 -11.94 13.76 -1.27
N THR A 79 -12.56 14.38 -2.25
CA THR A 79 -12.76 13.79 -3.58
C THR A 79 -11.43 13.45 -4.24
N HIS A 80 -10.48 14.40 -4.27
CA HIS A 80 -9.15 14.14 -4.83
C HIS A 80 -8.40 13.03 -4.09
N ALA A 81 -8.61 12.90 -2.77
CA ALA A 81 -7.99 11.82 -2.00
C ALA A 81 -8.60 10.44 -2.32
N ILE A 82 -9.91 10.38 -2.55
CA ILE A 82 -10.60 9.15 -2.98
C ILE A 82 -10.11 8.75 -4.39
N ASP A 83 -10.10 9.69 -5.33
CA ASP A 83 -9.65 9.45 -6.69
C ASP A 83 -8.19 8.96 -6.71
N ARG A 84 -7.31 9.63 -5.95
CA ARG A 84 -5.92 9.20 -5.79
C ARG A 84 -5.81 7.75 -5.32
N ASN A 85 -6.58 7.35 -4.32
CA ASN A 85 -6.55 5.97 -3.80
C ASN A 85 -6.97 4.96 -4.88
N SER A 86 -7.92 5.31 -5.73
CA SER A 86 -8.33 4.51 -6.89
C SER A 86 -7.19 4.31 -7.88
N TYR A 87 -6.46 5.38 -8.22
CA TYR A 87 -5.28 5.28 -9.10
C TYR A 87 -4.18 4.44 -8.48
N VAL A 88 -3.92 4.59 -7.18
CA VAL A 88 -2.93 3.77 -6.47
C VAL A 88 -3.29 2.29 -6.54
N CYS A 89 -4.54 1.92 -6.28
CA CYS A 89 -4.99 0.54 -6.43
C CYS A 89 -4.81 0.04 -7.88
N ALA A 90 -5.25 0.81 -8.87
CA ALA A 90 -5.17 0.41 -10.26
C ALA A 90 -3.74 0.26 -10.79
N LEU A 91 -2.77 0.97 -10.22
CA LEU A 91 -1.36 0.88 -10.57
C LEU A 91 -0.61 -0.21 -9.79
N SER A 92 -1.18 -0.72 -8.70
CA SER A 92 -0.51 -1.66 -7.82
C SER A 92 -0.71 -3.10 -8.25
N MET A 93 0.34 -3.92 -8.13
CA MET A 93 0.23 -5.37 -8.24
C MET A 93 -0.45 -5.96 -7.00
N PHE A 94 -0.07 -5.46 -5.82
CA PHE A 94 -0.65 -5.85 -4.54
C PHE A 94 -0.91 -4.61 -3.68
N GLN A 95 -2.03 -4.61 -2.96
CA GLN A 95 -2.31 -3.69 -1.87
C GLN A 95 -2.03 -4.40 -0.55
N ILE A 96 -1.07 -3.93 0.24
CA ILE A 96 -0.72 -4.55 1.53
C ILE A 96 -1.38 -3.77 2.66
N VAL A 97 -2.22 -4.45 3.43
CA VAL A 97 -2.97 -3.87 4.55
C VAL A 97 -2.36 -4.31 5.87
N VAL A 98 -1.66 -3.41 6.54
CA VAL A 98 -1.03 -3.69 7.85
C VAL A 98 -2.02 -3.48 8.99
N SER A 99 -2.88 -2.47 8.91
CA SER A 99 -3.90 -2.17 9.91
C SER A 99 -5.09 -1.44 9.30
N SER A 100 -6.29 -1.81 9.71
CA SER A 100 -7.53 -1.17 9.31
C SER A 100 -8.53 -1.08 10.47
N LYS A 101 -9.53 -0.20 10.35
CA LYS A 101 -10.62 -0.06 11.31
C LYS A 101 -11.94 -0.36 10.59
N ILE A 102 -12.80 -1.17 11.20
CA ILE A 102 -14.10 -1.54 10.62
C ILE A 102 -14.92 -0.28 10.33
N ASN A 103 -15.45 -0.19 9.12
CA ASN A 103 -16.32 0.89 8.66
C ASN A 103 -15.79 2.31 8.92
N SER A 104 -14.46 2.46 9.03
CA SER A 104 -13.85 3.73 9.40
C SER A 104 -12.46 3.91 8.78
N GLY A 105 -12.15 5.15 8.44
CA GLY A 105 -10.83 5.54 7.95
C GLY A 105 -10.57 5.23 6.48
N ALA A 106 -9.57 5.92 5.92
CA ALA A 106 -9.25 5.84 4.50
C ALA A 106 -8.89 4.43 4.05
N THR A 107 -8.15 3.67 4.87
CA THR A 107 -7.75 2.29 4.55
C THR A 107 -8.94 1.39 4.29
N TRP A 108 -9.92 1.37 5.21
CA TRP A 108 -11.13 0.56 5.07
C TRP A 108 -11.88 0.88 3.78
N PHE A 109 -12.20 2.15 3.54
CA PHE A 109 -12.95 2.57 2.36
C PHE A 109 -12.18 2.31 1.06
N THR A 110 -10.86 2.49 1.05
CA THR A 110 -10.03 2.16 -0.11
C THR A 110 -10.09 0.67 -0.44
N ILE A 111 -10.03 -0.21 0.57
CA ILE A 111 -10.09 -1.66 0.36
C ILE A 111 -11.47 -2.05 -0.15
N MET A 112 -12.55 -1.54 0.45
CA MET A 112 -13.92 -1.81 0.00
C MET A 112 -14.13 -1.38 -1.45
N HIS A 113 -13.61 -0.20 -1.81
CA HIS A 113 -13.68 0.31 -3.18
C HIS A 113 -12.85 -0.54 -4.15
N ASN A 114 -11.64 -0.92 -3.75
CA ASN A 114 -10.79 -1.83 -4.54
C ASN A 114 -11.47 -3.20 -4.77
N MET A 115 -12.05 -3.79 -3.73
CA MET A 115 -12.77 -5.06 -3.85
C MET A 115 -13.97 -4.98 -4.78
N HIS A 116 -14.72 -3.87 -4.73
CA HIS A 116 -15.87 -3.63 -5.63
C HIS A 116 -15.44 -3.56 -7.10
N HIS A 117 -14.31 -2.90 -7.39
CA HIS A 117 -13.81 -2.71 -8.75
C HIS A 117 -12.81 -3.78 -9.21
N ASN A 118 -12.29 -4.58 -8.28
CA ASN A 118 -11.32 -5.64 -8.54
C ASN A 118 -10.05 -5.15 -9.28
N TRP A 119 -9.50 -4.01 -8.86
CA TRP A 119 -8.31 -3.43 -9.50
C TRP A 119 -7.02 -4.16 -9.13
N THR A 120 -6.88 -4.54 -7.86
CA THR A 120 -5.69 -5.24 -7.37
C THR A 120 -6.01 -6.19 -6.21
N VAL A 121 -5.12 -7.13 -5.96
CA VAL A 121 -5.25 -8.07 -4.84
C VAL A 121 -4.90 -7.37 -3.53
N SER A 122 -5.79 -7.50 -2.52
CA SER A 122 -5.52 -7.04 -1.16
C SER A 122 -4.92 -8.18 -0.34
N LEU A 123 -3.64 -8.04 0.06
CA LEU A 123 -2.95 -8.87 1.02
C LEU A 123 -3.13 -8.26 2.41
N VAL A 124 -3.86 -8.91 3.29
CA VAL A 124 -4.21 -8.36 4.61
C VAL A 124 -3.38 -9.07 5.67
N LEU A 125 -2.65 -8.30 6.48
CA LEU A 125 -1.85 -8.87 7.58
C LEU A 125 -2.77 -9.50 8.61
N ASP A 126 -2.58 -10.80 8.83
CA ASP A 126 -3.25 -11.53 9.89
C ASP A 126 -2.63 -11.14 11.25
N ASN A 127 -3.38 -10.35 11.99
CA ASN A 127 -3.02 -9.82 13.31
C ASN A 127 -4.28 -9.53 14.13
N ASP A 128 -4.11 -9.10 15.38
CA ASP A 128 -5.22 -8.81 16.31
C ASP A 128 -6.03 -7.55 15.97
N CYS A 129 -5.80 -6.93 14.81
CA CYS A 129 -6.55 -5.76 14.37
C CYS A 129 -7.95 -6.15 13.90
N PHE A 130 -8.99 -5.72 14.59
CA PHE A 130 -10.39 -6.06 14.28
C PHE A 130 -10.78 -5.77 12.83
N GLY A 131 -10.29 -4.66 12.25
CA GLY A 131 -10.56 -4.35 10.85
C GLY A 131 -9.91 -5.37 9.91
N ASN A 132 -8.68 -5.80 10.19
CA ASN A 132 -8.00 -6.82 9.41
C ASN A 132 -8.72 -8.16 9.50
N GLN A 133 -9.11 -8.60 10.70
CA GLN A 133 -9.88 -9.83 10.89
C GLN A 133 -11.19 -9.80 10.08
N ARG A 134 -11.90 -8.67 10.12
CA ARG A 134 -13.12 -8.52 9.31
C ARG A 134 -12.86 -8.58 7.80
N LEU A 135 -11.77 -8.02 7.32
CA LEU A 135 -11.38 -8.10 5.91
C LEU A 135 -11.04 -9.53 5.49
N LEU A 136 -10.37 -10.29 6.36
CA LEU A 136 -10.06 -11.71 6.11
C LEU A 136 -11.32 -12.57 6.00
N GLU A 137 -12.34 -12.33 6.86
CA GLU A 137 -13.67 -12.95 6.73
C GLU A 137 -14.36 -12.62 5.38
N MET A 138 -14.02 -11.47 4.78
CA MET A 138 -14.52 -11.04 3.46
C MET A 138 -13.72 -11.61 2.28
N LYS A 139 -12.93 -12.65 2.50
CA LYS A 139 -12.15 -13.38 1.48
C LYS A 139 -11.03 -12.54 0.81
N THR A 140 -10.44 -11.59 1.54
CA THR A 140 -9.14 -11.05 1.17
C THR A 140 -8.05 -12.10 1.42
N VAL A 141 -6.88 -11.95 0.84
CA VAL A 141 -5.80 -12.94 0.99
C VAL A 141 -4.96 -12.62 2.23
N PRO A 142 -4.81 -13.54 3.18
CA PRO A 142 -3.97 -13.31 4.35
C PRO A 142 -2.49 -13.22 3.97
N ILE A 143 -1.76 -12.35 4.67
CA ILE A 143 -0.30 -12.39 4.73
C ILE A 143 0.11 -12.54 6.19
N TYR A 144 1.00 -13.47 6.48
CA TYR A 144 1.45 -13.78 7.83
C TYR A 144 2.82 -13.15 8.10
N ILE A 145 3.14 -12.93 9.38
CA ILE A 145 4.45 -12.41 9.78
C ILE A 145 5.59 -13.28 9.24
N LYS A 146 5.43 -14.61 9.24
CA LYS A 146 6.38 -15.56 8.64
C LYS A 146 6.64 -15.30 7.16
N ASN A 147 5.63 -14.85 6.41
CA ASN A 147 5.76 -14.52 5.00
C ASN A 147 6.59 -13.24 4.78
N ILE A 148 6.48 -12.28 5.71
CA ILE A 148 7.21 -11.01 5.62
C ILE A 148 8.71 -11.20 5.81
N VAL A 149 9.11 -12.18 6.62
CA VAL A 149 10.52 -12.47 6.93
C VAL A 149 11.13 -13.58 6.08
N SER A 150 10.33 -14.24 5.25
CA SER A 150 10.78 -15.31 4.35
C SER A 150 11.26 -14.75 3.01
N ASP A 151 12.04 -15.54 2.29
CA ASP A 151 12.44 -15.27 0.90
C ASP A 151 11.35 -15.61 -0.12
N THR A 152 10.17 -16.07 0.33
CA THR A 152 9.02 -16.37 -0.55
C THR A 152 8.49 -15.08 -1.17
N SER A 153 8.40 -15.00 -2.50
CA SER A 153 7.92 -13.81 -3.20
C SER A 153 6.44 -13.48 -2.88
N PHE A 154 6.04 -12.23 -3.08
CA PHE A 154 4.63 -11.83 -2.89
C PHE A 154 3.68 -12.61 -3.78
N GLU A 155 4.08 -12.92 -5.01
CA GLU A 155 3.29 -13.73 -5.95
C GLU A 155 3.10 -15.15 -5.41
N MET A 156 4.16 -15.76 -4.87
CA MET A 156 4.08 -17.10 -4.29
C MET A 156 3.24 -17.09 -3.00
N ILE A 157 3.38 -16.06 -2.15
CA ILE A 157 2.57 -15.87 -0.95
C ILE A 157 1.09 -15.81 -1.35
N TYR A 158 0.76 -15.04 -2.38
CA TYR A 158 -0.60 -14.95 -2.90
C TYR A 158 -1.12 -16.31 -3.35
N GLU A 159 -0.35 -17.04 -4.16
CA GLU A 159 -0.78 -18.35 -4.69
C GLU A 159 -0.96 -19.41 -3.60
N LEU A 160 -0.12 -19.40 -2.57
CA LEU A 160 -0.22 -20.32 -1.44
C LEU A 160 -1.44 -19.99 -0.56
N ASN A 161 -1.55 -18.72 -0.13
CA ASN A 161 -2.54 -18.34 0.86
C ASN A 161 -3.96 -18.21 0.27
N LYS A 162 -4.08 -17.96 -1.04
CA LYS A 162 -5.35 -17.99 -1.76
C LYS A 162 -6.01 -19.38 -1.73
N LYS A 163 -5.22 -20.45 -1.78
CA LYS A 163 -5.72 -21.82 -1.74
C LYS A 163 -6.25 -22.20 -0.35
N GLU A 164 -5.58 -21.76 0.72
CA GLU A 164 -6.03 -22.00 2.10
C GLU A 164 -7.45 -21.46 2.32
N ASN A 165 -7.78 -20.29 1.79
CA ASN A 165 -9.13 -19.70 1.88
C ASN A 165 -10.23 -20.46 1.11
N ILE A 166 -9.87 -21.34 0.16
CA ILE A 166 -10.83 -22.11 -0.63
C ILE A 166 -11.12 -23.47 0.05
N GLU A 167 -10.15 -24.04 0.74
CA GLU A 167 -10.27 -25.35 1.39
C GLU A 167 -11.02 -25.30 2.73
N GLU A 168 -11.03 -24.17 3.43
CA GLU A 168 -11.82 -23.99 4.66
C GLU A 168 -13.35 -23.85 4.41
N VAL A 169 -13.79 -23.78 3.16
CA VAL A 169 -15.20 -23.58 2.77
C VAL A 169 -15.87 -24.85 2.24
N ASN A 170 -15.15 -25.96 2.16
CA ASN A 170 -15.65 -27.29 1.77
C ASN A 170 -15.64 -28.25 2.96
#